data_8c03c76e97d7db6e7bd58c1111777e25
#
_entry.id   8c03c76e97d7db6e7bd58c1111777e25
#
_cell.length_a   1.000
_cell.length_b   1.000
_cell.length_c   1.000
_cell.angle_alpha   90.00
_cell.angle_beta   90.00
_cell.angle_gamma   90.00
#
_symmetry.space_group_name_H-M   'P 1'
#
loop_
_entity.id
_entity.type
_entity.pdbx_description
1 polymer ?
#
loop_
_entity_poly.entity_id
_entity_poly.type
_entity_poly.pdbx_seq_one_letter_code
_entity_poly.pdbx_strand_id
1 'polypeptide(L)'
;TERLYVDEGNGMSDMALHIKTLEVFFNLYLPSLTDMQKAILKQSVIELYNRWNISWDTDVRKLKPTDFPVFSDLHKLISDKADEDKAQSACCDLALLLNDISFGSDSFLWNGHTNIKARSRCVCLDTHSLQGTSDNVKRTQYFNLLGWSWEQMSADRTERVLLICDEAYLMIDPNVPQSLVFLRNVEKRARKYEAGLVIISHSVVDFL
;
A
#
# COMPACT_ATOMS: atom_id res chain seq x y z
N THR A 1 -3.31 6.52 1.82
CA THR A 1 -2.27 5.55 2.25
C THR A 1 -1.17 6.29 2.99
N GLU A 2 -1.44 6.68 4.23
CA GLU A 2 -0.53 7.46 5.06
C GLU A 2 0.12 6.55 6.09
N ARG A 3 1.44 6.58 6.17
CA ARG A 3 2.27 6.15 7.30
C ARG A 3 2.27 4.69 7.72
N LEU A 4 2.72 3.79 6.86
CA LEU A 4 3.12 2.43 7.27
C LEU A 4 4.40 2.40 8.13
N TYR A 5 5.18 3.46 8.13
CA TYR A 5 6.45 3.54 8.84
C TYR A 5 6.67 4.92 9.46
N VAL A 6 6.09 5.17 10.62
CA VAL A 6 6.61 6.25 11.47
C VAL A 6 7.81 5.70 12.19
N ASP A 7 9.00 5.86 11.64
CA ASP A 7 10.23 5.68 12.38
C ASP A 7 10.51 6.97 13.15
N GLU A 8 10.16 6.94 14.42
CA GLU A 8 10.48 8.04 15.33
C GLU A 8 12.01 8.09 15.45
N GLY A 9 12.67 8.86 14.61
CA GLY A 9 14.07 9.17 14.77
C GLY A 9 14.97 9.09 13.54
N ASN A 10 14.55 8.53 12.41
CA ASN A 10 15.44 8.37 11.25
C ASN A 10 15.44 9.53 10.25
N GLY A 11 14.74 10.63 10.51
CA GLY A 11 14.82 11.82 9.65
C GLY A 11 14.27 11.63 8.22
N MET A 12 13.55 10.55 7.95
CA MET A 12 12.92 10.33 6.65
C MET A 12 11.64 11.15 6.54
N SER A 13 11.45 11.82 5.40
CA SER A 13 10.23 12.56 5.13
C SER A 13 9.02 11.62 4.97
N ASP A 14 7.82 12.12 5.28
CA ASP A 14 6.56 11.38 5.09
C ASP A 14 6.43 10.88 3.64
N MET A 15 6.86 11.68 2.67
CA MET A 15 6.87 11.31 1.25
C MET A 15 7.82 10.14 0.96
N ALA A 16 9.01 10.10 1.56
CA ALA A 16 9.94 9.00 1.36
C ALA A 16 9.37 7.67 1.88
N LEU A 17 8.68 7.71 3.02
CA LEU A 17 7.99 6.56 3.58
C LEU A 17 6.84 6.09 2.69
N HIS A 18 6.06 7.04 2.17
CA HIS A 18 4.97 6.74 1.26
C HIS A 18 5.46 6.08 -0.04
N ILE A 19 6.54 6.59 -0.66
CA ILE A 19 7.15 5.97 -1.83
C ILE A 19 7.58 4.53 -1.54
N LYS A 20 8.21 4.27 -0.39
CA LYS A 20 8.58 2.90 0.00
C LYS A 20 7.38 1.98 0.17
N THR A 21 6.29 2.50 0.72
CA THR A 21 5.03 1.76 0.82
C THR A 21 4.47 1.40 -0.56
N LEU A 22 4.49 2.35 -1.49
CA LEU A 22 4.08 2.10 -2.87
C LEU A 22 5.00 1.10 -3.59
N GLU A 23 6.30 1.11 -3.32
CA GLU A 23 7.23 0.09 -3.85
C GLU A 23 6.83 -1.32 -3.38
N VAL A 24 6.46 -1.48 -2.10
CA VAL A 24 5.96 -2.77 -1.59
C VAL A 24 4.63 -3.13 -2.23
N PHE A 25 3.71 -2.19 -2.32
CA PHE A 25 2.42 -2.39 -2.99
C PHE A 25 2.59 -2.93 -4.42
N PHE A 26 3.42 -2.27 -5.23
CA PHE A 26 3.65 -2.71 -6.62
C PHE A 26 4.38 -4.05 -6.71
N ASN A 27 5.31 -4.34 -5.80
CA ASN A 27 5.97 -5.65 -5.77
C ASN A 27 5.00 -6.79 -5.42
N LEU A 28 3.97 -6.52 -4.61
CA LEU A 28 2.91 -7.48 -4.29
C LEU A 28 1.94 -7.64 -5.46
N TYR A 29 1.51 -6.54 -6.05
CA TYR A 29 0.53 -6.53 -7.14
C TYR A 29 1.11 -7.07 -8.45
N LEU A 30 2.33 -6.63 -8.80
CA LEU A 30 3.04 -6.99 -10.03
C LEU A 30 4.42 -7.62 -9.70
N PRO A 31 4.46 -8.85 -9.17
CA PRO A 31 5.71 -9.46 -8.70
C PRO A 31 6.73 -9.73 -9.83
N SER A 32 6.29 -9.78 -11.08
CA SER A 32 7.12 -10.05 -12.25
C SER A 32 7.79 -8.81 -12.88
N LEU A 33 7.66 -7.62 -12.27
CA LEU A 33 8.32 -6.41 -12.78
C LEU A 33 9.83 -6.58 -12.83
N THR A 34 10.42 -6.23 -13.96
CA THR A 34 11.88 -6.14 -14.13
C THR A 34 12.44 -4.96 -13.33
N ASP A 35 13.74 -4.98 -13.05
CA ASP A 35 14.40 -3.88 -12.31
C ASP A 35 14.28 -2.55 -13.07
N MET A 36 14.31 -2.57 -14.41
CA MET A 36 14.09 -1.38 -15.22
C MET A 36 12.67 -0.83 -15.05
N GLN A 37 11.65 -1.71 -15.11
CA GLN A 37 10.25 -1.32 -14.91
C GLN A 37 10.01 -0.76 -13.50
N LYS A 38 10.62 -1.36 -12.47
CA LYS A 38 10.58 -0.83 -11.10
C LYS A 38 11.20 0.55 -10.99
N ALA A 39 12.34 0.78 -11.65
CA ALA A 39 13.00 2.08 -11.66
C ALA A 39 12.15 3.16 -12.36
N ILE A 40 11.59 2.84 -13.54
CA ILE A 40 10.68 3.74 -14.27
C ILE A 40 9.44 4.04 -13.43
N LEU A 41 8.83 3.04 -12.84
CA LEU A 41 7.64 3.18 -11.99
C LEU A 41 7.91 4.12 -10.81
N LYS A 42 9.00 3.90 -10.09
CA LYS A 42 9.42 4.75 -8.96
C LYS A 42 9.63 6.20 -9.39
N GLN A 43 10.37 6.41 -10.49
CA GLN A 43 10.60 7.77 -11.02
C GLN A 43 9.30 8.44 -11.46
N SER A 44 8.40 7.69 -12.10
CA SER A 44 7.11 8.20 -12.55
C SER A 44 6.20 8.57 -11.39
N VAL A 45 6.20 7.77 -10.31
CA VAL A 45 5.47 8.11 -9.08
C VAL A 45 6.00 9.41 -8.47
N ILE A 46 7.32 9.57 -8.32
CA ILE A 46 7.92 10.80 -7.77
C ILE A 46 7.57 12.01 -8.65
N GLU A 47 7.69 11.87 -9.98
CA GLU A 47 7.33 12.93 -10.92
C GLU A 47 5.85 13.29 -10.83
N LEU A 48 4.96 12.30 -10.74
CA LEU A 48 3.53 12.52 -10.63
C LEU A 48 3.19 13.34 -9.38
N TYR A 49 3.76 12.97 -8.22
CA TYR A 49 3.55 13.73 -6.99
C TYR A 49 4.04 15.17 -7.10
N ASN A 50 5.23 15.38 -7.72
CA ASN A 50 5.75 16.73 -7.97
C ASN A 50 4.82 17.56 -8.87
N ARG A 51 4.19 16.96 -9.89
CA ARG A 51 3.18 17.63 -10.73
C ARG A 51 1.93 18.04 -9.95
N TRP A 52 1.65 17.35 -8.86
CA TRP A 52 0.55 17.65 -7.93
C TRP A 52 0.99 18.54 -6.76
N ASN A 53 2.17 19.18 -6.87
CA ASN A 53 2.77 20.04 -5.85
C ASN A 53 3.02 19.32 -4.50
N ILE A 54 3.22 18.02 -4.53
CA ILE A 54 3.58 17.22 -3.37
C ILE A 54 5.07 16.87 -3.50
N SER A 55 5.90 17.46 -2.65
CA SER A 55 7.36 17.30 -2.62
C SER A 55 7.83 16.63 -1.33
N TRP A 56 9.13 16.43 -1.20
CA TRP A 56 9.75 15.82 -0.01
C TRP A 56 9.48 16.61 1.28
N ASP A 57 9.28 17.92 1.19
CA ASP A 57 9.05 18.81 2.32
C ASP A 57 7.56 19.08 2.60
N THR A 58 6.67 18.47 1.83
CA THR A 58 5.22 18.67 1.98
C THR A 58 4.71 18.00 3.25
N ASP A 59 4.02 18.75 4.10
CA ASP A 59 3.27 18.19 5.24
C ASP A 59 1.98 17.53 4.73
N VAL A 60 2.08 16.22 4.46
CA VAL A 60 0.96 15.43 3.92
C VAL A 60 -0.28 15.40 4.84
N ARG A 61 -0.11 15.73 6.14
CA ARG A 61 -1.23 15.79 7.10
C ARG A 61 -2.22 16.91 6.83
N LYS A 62 -1.78 17.93 6.10
CA LYS A 62 -2.61 19.07 5.71
C LYS A 62 -3.36 18.82 4.41
N LEU A 63 -3.02 17.77 3.68
CA LEU A 63 -3.64 17.44 2.42
C LEU A 63 -4.94 16.65 2.63
N LYS A 64 -5.90 16.88 1.74
CA LYS A 64 -7.13 16.10 1.66
C LYS A 64 -6.89 14.88 0.77
N PRO A 65 -7.66 13.79 0.92
CA PRO A 65 -7.57 12.65 0.00
C PRO A 65 -7.65 13.03 -1.48
N THR A 66 -8.43 14.06 -1.82
CA THR A 66 -8.60 14.58 -3.19
C THR A 66 -7.39 15.34 -3.74
N ASP A 67 -6.42 15.68 -2.89
CA ASP A 67 -5.20 16.38 -3.30
C ASP A 67 -4.11 15.41 -3.79
N PHE A 68 -4.36 14.09 -3.68
CA PHE A 68 -3.43 13.05 -4.13
C PHE A 68 -3.81 12.55 -5.52
N PRO A 69 -2.81 12.21 -6.38
CA PRO A 69 -3.06 11.53 -7.64
C PRO A 69 -3.61 10.12 -7.44
N VAL A 70 -4.29 9.60 -8.43
CA VAL A 70 -4.82 8.24 -8.48
C VAL A 70 -4.09 7.40 -9.54
N PHE A 71 -4.34 6.09 -9.62
CA PHE A 71 -3.60 5.20 -10.53
C PHE A 71 -3.83 5.53 -12.01
N SER A 72 -4.99 6.05 -12.39
CA SER A 72 -5.22 6.52 -13.77
C SER A 72 -4.32 7.69 -14.16
N ASP A 73 -3.95 8.56 -13.21
CA ASP A 73 -3.01 9.65 -13.46
C ASP A 73 -1.59 9.10 -13.69
N LEU A 74 -1.20 8.08 -12.92
CA LEU A 74 0.07 7.39 -13.08
C LEU A 74 0.15 6.66 -14.43
N HIS A 75 -0.91 5.94 -14.78
CA HIS A 75 -1.01 5.26 -16.07
C HIS A 75 -0.86 6.25 -17.23
N LYS A 76 -1.58 7.37 -17.17
CA LYS A 76 -1.48 8.42 -18.19
C LYS A 76 -0.06 8.94 -18.32
N LEU A 77 0.59 9.27 -17.20
CA LEU A 77 1.98 9.76 -17.21
C LEU A 77 2.95 8.76 -17.86
N ILE A 78 2.78 7.46 -17.59
CA ILE A 78 3.64 6.41 -18.16
C ILE A 78 3.33 6.21 -19.64
N SER A 79 2.06 6.29 -20.05
CA SER A 79 1.66 6.21 -21.45
C SER A 79 2.19 7.40 -22.27
N ASP A 80 2.10 8.62 -21.72
CA ASP A 80 2.67 9.80 -22.38
C ASP A 80 4.19 9.64 -22.60
N LYS A 81 4.92 9.10 -21.61
CA LYS A 81 6.35 8.77 -21.75
C LYS A 81 6.62 7.70 -22.81
N ALA A 82 5.71 6.75 -22.94
CA ALA A 82 5.79 5.73 -23.96
C ALA A 82 5.66 6.33 -25.38
N ASP A 83 4.95 7.35 -25.61
CA ASP A 83 4.78 7.99 -26.92
C ASP A 83 5.93 8.93 -27.30
N GLU A 84 6.61 9.52 -26.30
CA GLU A 84 7.63 10.54 -26.52
C GLU A 84 9.02 9.99 -26.88
N ASP A 85 9.38 8.78 -26.46
CA ASP A 85 10.77 8.30 -26.58
C ASP A 85 10.86 6.86 -27.15
N LYS A 86 11.74 6.63 -28.09
CA LYS A 86 11.96 5.34 -28.77
C LYS A 86 12.66 4.25 -27.94
N ALA A 87 13.10 4.54 -26.73
CA ALA A 87 13.72 3.59 -25.79
C ALA A 87 12.71 2.74 -24.97
N GLN A 88 11.49 2.57 -25.42
CA GLN A 88 10.22 2.58 -24.72
C GLN A 88 9.47 1.28 -24.61
N SER A 89 10.02 0.19 -24.96
CA SER A 89 9.39 -1.12 -24.71
C SER A 89 8.99 -1.25 -23.23
N ALA A 90 9.87 -0.83 -22.31
CA ALA A 90 9.59 -0.94 -20.88
C ALA A 90 8.47 -0.03 -20.38
N CYS A 91 8.28 1.17 -20.95
CA CYS A 91 7.15 2.05 -20.62
C CYS A 91 5.83 1.51 -21.19
N CYS A 92 5.85 1.03 -22.44
CA CYS A 92 4.68 0.41 -23.06
C CYS A 92 4.21 -0.82 -22.25
N ASP A 93 5.14 -1.71 -21.91
CA ASP A 93 4.86 -2.89 -21.11
C ASP A 93 4.30 -2.51 -19.74
N LEU A 94 4.91 -1.48 -19.10
CA LEU A 94 4.46 -1.00 -17.80
C LEU A 94 3.08 -0.36 -17.86
N ALA A 95 2.76 0.41 -18.90
CA ALA A 95 1.42 0.96 -19.10
C ALA A 95 0.38 -0.16 -19.27
N LEU A 96 0.69 -1.20 -20.03
CA LEU A 96 -0.18 -2.37 -20.17
C LEU A 96 -0.41 -3.09 -18.83
N LEU A 97 0.67 -3.29 -18.04
CA LEU A 97 0.57 -3.93 -16.72
C LEU A 97 -0.24 -3.10 -15.72
N LEU A 98 -0.22 -1.77 -15.82
CA LEU A 98 -0.99 -0.87 -14.97
C LEU A 98 -2.42 -0.62 -15.47
N ASN A 99 -2.80 -1.15 -16.64
CA ASN A 99 -4.12 -0.90 -17.20
C ASN A 99 -5.24 -1.45 -16.30
N ASP A 100 -5.02 -2.64 -15.71
CA ASP A 100 -6.08 -3.30 -14.93
C ASP A 100 -6.36 -2.57 -13.60
N ILE A 101 -5.33 -2.11 -12.91
CA ILE A 101 -5.48 -1.31 -11.69
C ILE A 101 -6.06 0.09 -11.97
N SER A 102 -5.88 0.62 -13.20
CA SER A 102 -6.30 1.97 -13.55
C SER A 102 -7.69 2.03 -14.17
N PHE A 103 -8.05 1.05 -15.00
CA PHE A 103 -9.29 1.06 -15.78
C PHE A 103 -9.99 -0.29 -15.86
N GLY A 104 -9.32 -1.38 -15.49
CA GLY A 104 -9.83 -2.74 -15.55
C GLY A 104 -10.56 -3.17 -14.30
N SER A 105 -10.60 -4.48 -14.06
CA SER A 105 -11.36 -5.11 -12.99
C SER A 105 -10.86 -4.74 -11.59
N ASP A 106 -9.59 -4.41 -11.43
CA ASP A 106 -9.01 -4.06 -10.15
C ASP A 106 -9.11 -2.56 -9.81
N SER A 107 -9.56 -1.74 -10.79
CA SER A 107 -9.67 -0.28 -10.60
C SER A 107 -10.62 0.12 -9.49
N PHE A 108 -11.68 -0.66 -9.24
CA PHE A 108 -12.63 -0.40 -8.17
C PHE A 108 -12.03 -0.50 -6.77
N LEU A 109 -10.93 -1.25 -6.61
CA LEU A 109 -10.24 -1.40 -5.33
C LEU A 109 -9.35 -0.20 -5.02
N TRP A 110 -8.65 0.34 -6.03
CA TRP A 110 -7.54 1.24 -5.77
C TRP A 110 -7.50 2.52 -6.60
N ASN A 111 -8.22 2.58 -7.73
CA ASN A 111 -8.22 3.79 -8.55
C ASN A 111 -9.25 4.80 -8.04
N GLY A 112 -8.96 5.39 -6.89
CA GLY A 112 -9.82 6.38 -6.26
C GLY A 112 -9.22 6.91 -4.95
N HIS A 113 -9.86 7.94 -4.40
CA HIS A 113 -9.45 8.49 -3.12
C HIS A 113 -9.99 7.65 -1.97
N THR A 114 -9.22 7.55 -0.89
CA THR A 114 -9.62 6.82 0.31
C THR A 114 -10.94 7.35 0.86
N ASN A 115 -11.92 6.48 1.00
CA ASN A 115 -13.26 6.77 1.48
C ASN A 115 -13.60 6.10 2.82
N ILE A 116 -12.69 5.26 3.35
CA ILE A 116 -12.88 4.57 4.63
C ILE A 116 -12.73 5.57 5.78
N LYS A 117 -13.71 5.60 6.69
CA LYS A 117 -13.71 6.45 7.89
C LYS A 117 -13.97 5.58 9.12
N ALA A 118 -12.97 5.43 9.96
CA ALA A 118 -13.14 4.81 11.28
C ALA A 118 -13.89 5.78 12.22
N ARG A 119 -15.22 5.72 12.24
CA ARG A 119 -16.06 6.55 13.13
C ARG A 119 -16.66 5.75 14.30
N SER A 120 -16.42 4.44 14.32
CA SER A 120 -16.99 3.52 15.29
C SER A 120 -15.88 2.90 16.14
N ARG A 121 -16.21 2.54 17.38
CA ARG A 121 -15.31 1.77 18.26
C ARG A 121 -15.04 0.36 17.75
N CYS A 122 -15.89 -0.17 16.90
CA CYS A 122 -15.72 -1.46 16.25
C CYS A 122 -15.88 -1.27 14.75
N VAL A 123 -14.84 -1.60 13.99
CA VAL A 123 -14.82 -1.55 12.53
C VAL A 123 -14.52 -2.94 12.02
N CYS A 124 -15.38 -3.46 11.14
CA CYS A 124 -15.16 -4.70 10.43
C CYS A 124 -14.85 -4.38 8.96
N LEU A 125 -13.70 -4.83 8.48
CA LEU A 125 -13.30 -4.71 7.08
C LEU A 125 -13.57 -6.08 6.43
N ASP A 126 -14.71 -6.21 5.76
CA ASP A 126 -15.10 -7.44 5.09
C ASP A 126 -14.29 -7.63 3.80
N THR A 127 -13.56 -8.73 3.75
CA THR A 127 -12.71 -9.12 2.61
C THR A 127 -13.29 -10.29 1.81
N HIS A 128 -14.54 -10.70 2.07
CA HIS A 128 -15.17 -11.84 1.42
C HIS A 128 -15.18 -11.72 -0.11
N SER A 129 -15.43 -10.53 -0.64
CA SER A 129 -15.44 -10.27 -2.08
C SER A 129 -14.07 -10.48 -2.75
N LEU A 130 -12.99 -10.46 -1.99
CA LEU A 130 -11.63 -10.70 -2.51
C LEU A 130 -11.35 -12.20 -2.77
N GLN A 131 -12.15 -13.11 -2.23
CA GLN A 131 -11.90 -14.56 -2.36
C GLN A 131 -11.87 -15.03 -3.82
N GLY A 132 -12.66 -14.39 -4.69
CA GLY A 132 -12.68 -14.66 -6.14
C GLY A 132 -11.56 -14.01 -6.95
N THR A 133 -10.70 -13.20 -6.34
CA THR A 133 -9.62 -12.49 -7.04
C THR A 133 -8.31 -13.30 -7.03
N SER A 134 -7.30 -12.82 -7.77
CA SER A 134 -5.96 -13.44 -7.76
C SER A 134 -5.27 -13.27 -6.40
N ASP A 135 -4.33 -14.16 -6.09
CA ASP A 135 -3.57 -14.08 -4.83
C ASP A 135 -2.76 -12.78 -4.71
N ASN A 136 -2.27 -12.24 -5.82
CA ASN A 136 -1.57 -10.96 -5.82
C ASN A 136 -2.50 -9.81 -5.39
N VAL A 137 -3.73 -9.78 -5.90
CA VAL A 137 -4.75 -8.81 -5.51
C VAL A 137 -5.09 -8.93 -4.02
N LYS A 138 -5.33 -10.17 -3.55
CA LYS A 138 -5.60 -10.44 -2.13
C LYS A 138 -4.48 -9.92 -1.24
N ARG A 139 -3.22 -10.33 -1.49
CA ARG A 139 -2.04 -9.94 -0.71
C ARG A 139 -1.85 -8.43 -0.69
N THR A 140 -2.01 -7.79 -1.85
CA THR A 140 -1.90 -6.33 -1.99
C THR A 140 -2.97 -5.61 -1.19
N GLN A 141 -4.21 -6.08 -1.24
CA GLN A 141 -5.29 -5.47 -0.47
C GLN A 141 -5.14 -5.71 1.03
N TYR A 142 -4.74 -6.89 1.46
CA TYR A 142 -4.42 -7.14 2.87
C TYR A 142 -3.30 -6.24 3.36
N PHE A 143 -2.25 -6.04 2.57
CA PHE A 143 -1.19 -5.10 2.89
C PHE A 143 -1.71 -3.67 3.08
N ASN A 144 -2.61 -3.20 2.20
CA ASN A 144 -3.27 -1.90 2.34
C ASN A 144 -4.11 -1.81 3.62
N LEU A 145 -4.92 -2.84 3.90
CA LEU A 145 -5.78 -2.87 5.08
C LEU A 145 -4.97 -2.87 6.38
N LEU A 146 -3.87 -3.62 6.41
CA LEU A 146 -2.94 -3.61 7.55
C LEU A 146 -2.30 -2.23 7.74
N GLY A 147 -1.91 -1.58 6.64
CA GLY A 147 -1.37 -0.22 6.67
C GLY A 147 -2.36 0.77 7.25
N TRP A 148 -3.58 0.77 6.74
CA TRP A 148 -4.65 1.61 7.26
C TRP A 148 -4.94 1.31 8.74
N SER A 149 -5.00 0.04 9.13
CA SER A 149 -5.22 -0.36 10.52
C SER A 149 -4.12 0.15 11.44
N TRP A 150 -2.86 0.08 10.99
CA TRP A 150 -1.74 0.62 11.75
C TRP A 150 -1.84 2.14 11.95
N GLU A 151 -2.28 2.87 10.96
CA GLU A 151 -2.53 4.31 11.09
C GLU A 151 -3.57 4.61 12.16
N GLN A 152 -4.66 3.84 12.18
CA GLN A 152 -5.68 3.99 13.22
C GLN A 152 -5.11 3.67 14.62
N MET A 153 -4.34 2.59 14.75
CA MET A 153 -3.72 2.18 16.00
C MET A 153 -2.67 3.18 16.50
N SER A 154 -1.97 3.85 15.61
CA SER A 154 -0.88 4.78 15.96
C SER A 154 -1.32 6.24 16.09
N ALA A 155 -2.55 6.57 15.71
CA ALA A 155 -3.06 7.94 15.70
C ALA A 155 -3.20 8.53 17.11
N ASP A 156 -3.67 7.73 18.07
CA ASP A 156 -3.81 8.14 19.47
C ASP A 156 -3.21 7.07 20.39
N ARG A 157 -2.18 7.45 21.13
CA ARG A 157 -1.47 6.55 22.07
C ARG A 157 -2.22 6.33 23.38
N THR A 158 -3.28 7.08 23.62
CA THR A 158 -4.11 6.97 24.83
C THR A 158 -5.26 5.98 24.66
N GLU A 159 -5.58 5.64 23.42
CA GLU A 159 -6.63 4.68 23.10
C GLU A 159 -6.05 3.26 22.95
N ARG A 160 -6.73 2.29 23.54
CA ARG A 160 -6.42 0.87 23.37
C ARG A 160 -7.09 0.35 22.12
N VAL A 161 -6.31 -0.17 21.19
CA VAL A 161 -6.81 -0.71 19.91
C VAL A 161 -6.45 -2.17 19.80
N LEU A 162 -7.42 -3.00 19.40
CA LEU A 162 -7.22 -4.41 19.11
C LEU A 162 -7.47 -4.65 17.62
N LEU A 163 -6.46 -5.12 16.91
CA LEU A 163 -6.56 -5.58 15.53
C LEU A 163 -6.72 -7.10 15.53
N ILE A 164 -7.80 -7.58 14.94
CA ILE A 164 -8.06 -9.01 14.76
C ILE A 164 -7.98 -9.31 13.27
N CYS A 165 -7.02 -10.15 12.88
CA CYS A 165 -6.82 -10.59 11.52
C CYS A 165 -7.25 -12.05 11.40
N ASP A 166 -8.39 -12.28 10.77
CA ASP A 166 -8.86 -13.61 10.42
C ASP A 166 -8.27 -14.03 9.06
N GLU A 167 -8.11 -15.33 8.85
CA GLU A 167 -7.49 -15.91 7.65
C GLU A 167 -6.08 -15.31 7.35
N ALA A 168 -5.30 -15.11 8.38
CA ALA A 168 -4.02 -14.41 8.30
C ALA A 168 -2.93 -15.15 7.49
N TYR A 169 -3.16 -16.39 7.06
CA TYR A 169 -2.23 -17.14 6.22
C TYR A 169 -1.85 -16.40 4.91
N LEU A 170 -2.77 -15.58 4.39
CA LEU A 170 -2.52 -14.72 3.22
C LEU A 170 -1.52 -13.59 3.52
N MET A 171 -1.34 -13.25 4.79
CA MET A 171 -0.42 -12.21 5.25
C MET A 171 0.94 -12.76 5.67
N ILE A 172 1.00 -14.08 5.97
CA ILE A 172 2.17 -14.75 6.55
C ILE A 172 2.91 -15.58 5.49
N ASP A 173 2.60 -15.39 4.22
CA ASP A 173 3.22 -16.14 3.13
C ASP A 173 4.75 -15.87 3.09
N PRO A 174 5.59 -16.91 3.19
CA PRO A 174 7.06 -16.81 3.10
C PRO A 174 7.54 -16.19 1.78
N ASN A 175 6.75 -16.30 0.72
CA ASN A 175 7.04 -15.69 -0.58
C ASN A 175 6.83 -14.17 -0.58
N VAL A 176 6.26 -13.62 0.49
CA VAL A 176 6.01 -12.19 0.67
C VAL A 176 6.64 -11.70 1.98
N PRO A 177 7.98 -11.69 2.07
CA PRO A 177 8.69 -11.33 3.29
C PRO A 177 8.34 -9.93 3.82
N GLN A 178 7.86 -9.04 2.95
CA GLN A 178 7.47 -7.67 3.30
C GLN A 178 6.27 -7.64 4.24
N SER A 179 5.27 -8.50 4.03
CA SER A 179 4.10 -8.62 4.92
C SER A 179 4.49 -9.15 6.29
N LEU A 180 5.39 -10.15 6.33
CA LEU A 180 5.94 -10.67 7.59
C LEU A 180 6.74 -9.61 8.36
N VAL A 181 7.57 -8.84 7.67
CA VAL A 181 8.32 -7.73 8.29
C VAL A 181 7.36 -6.70 8.84
N PHE A 182 6.29 -6.40 8.10
CA PHE A 182 5.25 -5.49 8.56
C PHE A 182 4.57 -5.99 9.84
N LEU A 183 4.08 -7.23 9.86
CA LEU A 183 3.43 -7.83 11.04
C LEU A 183 4.37 -7.87 12.26
N ARG A 184 5.64 -8.24 12.07
CA ARG A 184 6.65 -8.20 13.14
C ARG A 184 6.89 -6.78 13.68
N ASN A 185 6.85 -5.78 12.81
CA ASN A 185 6.98 -4.38 13.22
C ASN A 185 5.75 -3.90 13.99
N VAL A 186 4.55 -4.29 13.55
CA VAL A 186 3.30 -4.02 14.28
C VAL A 186 3.36 -4.66 15.67
N GLU A 187 3.71 -5.94 15.78
CA GLU A 187 3.83 -6.65 17.05
C GLU A 187 4.81 -5.96 18.01
N LYS A 188 6.04 -5.66 17.55
CA LYS A 188 7.05 -4.99 18.37
C LYS A 188 6.62 -3.60 18.84
N ARG A 189 5.85 -2.88 18.04
CA ARG A 189 5.42 -1.51 18.32
C ARG A 189 4.08 -1.45 19.02
N ALA A 190 3.23 -2.46 18.87
CA ALA A 190 1.88 -2.52 19.46
C ALA A 190 1.91 -2.20 20.97
N ARG A 191 2.88 -2.75 21.71
CA ARG A 191 3.06 -2.47 23.14
C ARG A 191 3.28 -0.99 23.45
N LYS A 192 3.99 -0.25 22.57
CA LYS A 192 4.26 1.18 22.74
C LYS A 192 2.99 2.03 22.52
N TYR A 193 2.03 1.52 21.75
CA TYR A 193 0.77 2.19 21.41
C TYR A 193 -0.42 1.60 22.16
N GLU A 194 -0.19 0.80 23.19
CA GLU A 194 -1.25 0.09 23.94
C GLU A 194 -2.19 -0.74 23.00
N ALA A 195 -1.64 -1.21 21.90
CA ALA A 195 -2.35 -1.96 20.88
C ALA A 195 -2.13 -3.47 21.03
N GLY A 196 -3.12 -4.26 20.63
CA GLY A 196 -3.05 -5.71 20.56
C GLY A 196 -3.22 -6.21 19.13
N LEU A 197 -2.57 -7.33 18.80
CA LEU A 197 -2.73 -8.02 17.53
C LEU A 197 -3.17 -9.46 17.80
N VAL A 198 -4.29 -9.87 17.22
CA VAL A 198 -4.78 -11.25 17.22
C VAL A 198 -4.75 -11.76 15.79
N ILE A 199 -4.04 -12.87 15.60
CA ILE A 199 -3.90 -13.52 14.30
C ILE A 199 -4.58 -14.87 14.37
N ILE A 200 -5.52 -15.12 13.45
CA ILE A 200 -6.28 -16.36 13.35
C ILE A 200 -5.91 -17.02 12.01
N SER A 201 -5.51 -18.29 12.07
CA SER A 201 -5.21 -19.09 10.89
C SER A 201 -5.72 -20.52 11.08
N HIS A 202 -5.96 -21.22 9.98
CA HIS A 202 -6.43 -22.60 9.98
C HIS A 202 -5.33 -23.62 10.31
N SER A 203 -4.06 -23.24 10.18
CA SER A 203 -2.93 -24.14 10.35
C SER A 203 -1.83 -23.51 11.20
N VAL A 204 -1.28 -24.30 12.13
CA VAL A 204 -0.10 -23.91 12.92
C VAL A 204 1.14 -23.82 12.02
N VAL A 205 1.15 -24.54 10.89
CA VAL A 205 2.26 -24.52 9.93
C VAL A 205 2.43 -23.13 9.28
N ASP A 206 1.36 -22.34 9.21
CA ASP A 206 1.41 -20.98 8.69
C ASP A 206 2.28 -20.03 9.53
N PHE A 207 2.59 -20.43 10.78
CA PHE A 207 3.40 -19.66 11.72
C PHE A 207 4.84 -20.19 11.88
N LEU A 208 5.19 -21.31 11.20
CA LEU A 208 6.51 -21.93 11.26
C LEU A 208 7.37 -21.56 10.04
#